data_b68aed0cfadf37b531e72da470d1ab91
#
_entry.id   b68aed0cfadf37b531e72da470d1ab91
#
_cell.length_a   1.000
_cell.length_b   1.000
_cell.length_c   1.000
_cell.angle_alpha   90.00
_cell.angle_beta   90.00
_cell.angle_gamma   90.00
#
_symmetry.space_group_name_H-M   'P 1'
#
loop_
_entity.id
_entity.type
_entity.pdbx_description
1 polymer ?
#
loop_
_entity_poly.entity_id
_entity_poly.type
_entity_poly.pdbx_seq_one_letter_code
_entity_poly.pdbx_strand_id
1 'polypeptide(L)'
;MQERTSGGAAARDAASAPVQDTVNRRALLLAFVPLMLSLLVAGGLLYYYRIVRAQPVVVRIAADQRGSDVRELLEAVAKLAMKRDPGIRVELVPSDDPAHNIQLLERGEVEFAAIPADAVTRPNFSLVASLFPDTYHLVVRTDSGIRTIHALEGRRMAVPSYRTSAFRSFWFLIGQYGMNPERMRPIVLDQKQALEALRKGLVEGMFMMLPPGDRHIRWLAETTNIRLLPIELAEAMTRRRAALETLTLPAGLYAGKPPLPETDIPSVAAPRLLVTRHDVDADVVRTITAVLFENRRDLSIYSHLANLVRKPDLEGGTILPVHEGALAYYNRDQPSFLQENAEVIGVLFSILAVLFSGLMWLRRRWLERQKGRVDIYNLDLVRIAEQARRTRDPEELARLRQELYDLFQRVVHDLDEDRIEGEGFHYFSFTWEATLSAIREAEGRLGMKTPVPDAPMPSFPANAS
;
A
#
# COMPACT_ATOMS: atom_id res chain seq x y z
N MET A 1 69.74 -67.32 -10.17
CA MET A 1 69.01 -68.59 -10.17
C MET A 1 67.60 -68.28 -10.47
N GLN A 2 67.31 -68.42 -11.73
CA GLN A 2 66.09 -69.07 -12.29
C GLN A 2 64.77 -68.51 -11.85
N GLU A 3 63.90 -68.13 -12.67
CA GLU A 3 63.42 -68.42 -14.00
C GLU A 3 61.88 -68.15 -13.99
N ARG A 4 61.40 -67.45 -14.95
CA ARG A 4 60.21 -67.75 -15.78
C ARG A 4 58.90 -68.06 -15.04
N THR A 5 57.73 -67.51 -15.48
CA THR A 5 57.13 -67.47 -16.80
C THR A 5 55.85 -66.66 -16.69
N SER A 6 55.60 -65.79 -17.64
CA SER A 6 54.47 -65.75 -18.62
C SER A 6 53.06 -65.75 -17.99
N GLY A 7 52.14 -64.98 -18.35
CA GLY A 7 51.73 -64.37 -19.57
C GLY A 7 50.26 -64.20 -19.52
N GLY A 8 49.80 -63.16 -20.11
CA GLY A 8 48.46 -63.14 -20.68
C GLY A 8 47.28 -62.68 -19.80
N ALA A 9 46.96 -61.42 -19.91
CA ALA A 9 45.58 -60.92 -20.10
C ALA A 9 45.59 -59.38 -20.25
N ALA A 10 46.04 -58.92 -21.37
CA ALA A 10 45.70 -57.59 -21.85
C ALA A 10 44.33 -57.67 -22.60
N ALA A 11 43.59 -56.61 -22.54
CA ALA A 11 42.38 -56.35 -23.28
C ALA A 11 41.06 -56.74 -22.58
N ARG A 12 40.52 -55.76 -21.85
CA ARG A 12 39.08 -55.43 -21.80
C ARG A 12 38.84 -54.37 -20.72
N ASP A 13 39.25 -53.14 -21.02
CA ASP A 13 38.65 -51.96 -20.37
C ASP A 13 38.93 -50.74 -21.27
N ALA A 14 38.15 -50.65 -22.32
CA ALA A 14 38.04 -49.46 -23.11
C ALA A 14 36.58 -49.36 -23.54
N ALA A 15 35.92 -48.43 -22.98
CA ALA A 15 34.65 -47.80 -23.45
C ALA A 15 33.55 -47.76 -22.39
N SER A 16 33.69 -46.85 -21.46
CA SER A 16 32.53 -46.12 -20.91
C SER A 16 32.92 -44.66 -20.71
N ALA A 17 32.85 -43.90 -21.78
CA ALA A 17 33.07 -42.46 -21.78
C ALA A 17 31.81 -41.75 -21.24
N PRO A 18 31.98 -40.63 -20.54
CA PRO A 18 30.91 -39.97 -19.80
C PRO A 18 30.03 -39.09 -20.71
N VAL A 19 28.97 -39.62 -21.23
CA VAL A 19 27.93 -38.81 -21.99
C VAL A 19 26.92 -38.18 -21.06
N GLN A 20 26.80 -38.60 -19.80
CA GLN A 20 25.81 -38.09 -18.85
C GLN A 20 26.19 -36.77 -18.15
N ASP A 21 27.47 -36.42 -18.07
CA ASP A 21 27.91 -35.21 -17.33
C ASP A 21 27.73 -33.89 -18.09
N THR A 22 27.65 -33.92 -19.42
CA THR A 22 27.53 -32.69 -20.23
C THR A 22 26.11 -32.16 -20.30
N VAL A 23 25.11 -33.03 -20.23
CA VAL A 23 23.68 -32.64 -20.24
C VAL A 23 23.30 -31.98 -18.90
N ASN A 24 23.79 -32.52 -17.77
CA ASN A 24 23.54 -31.93 -16.45
C ASN A 24 24.21 -30.55 -16.26
N ARG A 25 25.41 -30.35 -16.81
CA ARG A 25 26.08 -29.02 -16.72
C ARG A 25 25.37 -27.95 -17.52
N ARG A 26 24.84 -28.23 -18.72
CA ARG A 26 24.07 -27.28 -19.52
C ARG A 26 22.72 -26.96 -18.88
N ALA A 27 22.03 -27.95 -18.37
CA ALA A 27 20.77 -27.74 -17.64
C ALA A 27 20.97 -26.94 -16.35
N LEU A 28 22.07 -27.18 -15.62
CA LEU A 28 22.45 -26.41 -14.43
C LEU A 28 22.82 -24.96 -14.80
N LEU A 29 23.55 -24.72 -15.88
CA LEU A 29 23.88 -23.38 -16.36
C LEU A 29 22.63 -22.63 -16.84
N LEU A 30 21.69 -23.27 -17.53
CA LEU A 30 20.44 -22.69 -17.99
C LEU A 30 19.50 -22.31 -16.82
N ALA A 31 19.57 -23.01 -15.67
CA ALA A 31 18.84 -22.66 -14.46
C ALA A 31 19.59 -21.59 -13.61
N PHE A 32 20.93 -21.62 -13.61
CA PHE A 32 21.74 -20.73 -12.76
C PHE A 32 21.83 -19.29 -13.33
N VAL A 33 21.86 -19.14 -14.66
CA VAL A 33 21.93 -17.82 -15.32
C VAL A 33 20.72 -16.96 -15.01
N PRO A 34 19.44 -17.39 -15.15
CA PRO A 34 18.28 -16.58 -14.81
C PRO A 34 18.19 -16.32 -13.30
N LEU A 35 18.62 -17.25 -12.44
CA LEU A 35 18.67 -17.06 -11.00
C LEU A 35 19.69 -15.97 -10.62
N MET A 36 20.89 -15.98 -11.18
CA MET A 36 21.92 -14.95 -10.96
C MET A 36 21.47 -13.60 -11.51
N LEU A 37 20.82 -13.58 -12.68
CA LEU A 37 20.28 -12.36 -13.26
C LEU A 37 19.17 -11.76 -12.39
N SER A 38 18.27 -12.60 -11.86
CA SER A 38 17.20 -12.14 -10.95
C SER A 38 17.76 -11.62 -9.63
N LEU A 39 18.80 -12.23 -9.07
CA LEU A 39 19.53 -11.77 -7.88
C LEU A 39 20.25 -10.44 -8.13
N LEU A 40 20.87 -10.26 -9.31
CA LEU A 40 21.51 -9.02 -9.72
C LEU A 40 20.50 -7.89 -9.91
N VAL A 41 19.36 -8.17 -10.55
CA VAL A 41 18.26 -7.22 -10.72
C VAL A 41 17.64 -6.86 -9.36
N ALA A 42 17.40 -7.84 -8.50
CA ALA A 42 16.87 -7.62 -7.15
C ALA A 42 17.87 -6.82 -6.29
N GLY A 43 19.16 -7.14 -6.35
CA GLY A 43 20.22 -6.39 -5.68
C GLY A 43 20.37 -4.96 -6.20
N GLY A 44 20.29 -4.78 -7.51
CA GLY A 44 20.31 -3.47 -8.17
C GLY A 44 19.09 -2.61 -7.81
N LEU A 45 17.90 -3.22 -7.77
CA LEU A 45 16.67 -2.56 -7.32
C LEU A 45 16.73 -2.19 -5.84
N LEU A 46 17.26 -3.08 -4.98
CA LEU A 46 17.43 -2.82 -3.56
C LEU A 46 18.44 -1.70 -3.30
N TYR A 47 19.56 -1.69 -4.05
CA TYR A 47 20.58 -0.65 -4.01
C TYR A 47 20.02 0.70 -4.50
N TYR A 48 19.33 0.71 -5.63
CA TYR A 48 18.64 1.88 -6.18
C TYR A 48 17.60 2.43 -5.19
N TYR A 49 16.78 1.56 -4.62
CA TYR A 49 15.78 1.92 -3.62
C TYR A 49 16.41 2.51 -2.35
N ARG A 50 17.54 1.97 -1.88
CA ARG A 50 18.28 2.52 -0.74
C ARG A 50 18.91 3.87 -1.06
N ILE A 51 19.47 4.08 -2.26
CA ILE A 51 20.08 5.35 -2.66
C ILE A 51 19.02 6.45 -2.83
N VAL A 52 17.91 6.13 -3.51
CA VAL A 52 16.82 7.09 -3.73
C VAL A 52 16.16 7.49 -2.41
N ARG A 53 16.04 6.55 -1.44
CA ARG A 53 15.57 6.86 -0.09
C ARG A 53 16.65 7.44 0.85
N ALA A 54 17.90 7.51 0.45
CA ALA A 54 18.99 8.05 1.29
C ALA A 54 18.93 9.58 1.44
N GLN A 55 18.18 10.29 0.59
CA GLN A 55 17.97 11.72 0.80
C GLN A 55 16.72 11.92 1.67
N PRO A 56 16.86 12.59 2.83
CA PRO A 56 15.72 12.84 3.69
C PRO A 56 14.67 13.67 2.95
N VAL A 57 13.42 13.23 3.03
CA VAL A 57 12.26 13.99 2.53
C VAL A 57 12.09 15.22 3.43
N VAL A 58 12.18 16.41 2.85
CA VAL A 58 11.93 17.64 3.60
C VAL A 58 10.44 17.86 3.72
N VAL A 59 9.95 17.93 4.96
CA VAL A 59 8.55 18.14 5.33
C VAL A 59 8.45 19.50 6.02
N ARG A 60 7.75 20.45 5.42
CA ARG A 60 7.57 21.79 5.96
C ARG A 60 6.21 21.90 6.62
N ILE A 61 6.20 22.43 7.83
CA ILE A 61 4.99 22.65 8.63
C ILE A 61 4.84 24.14 8.90
N ALA A 62 3.71 24.73 8.49
CA ALA A 62 3.41 26.10 8.86
C ALA A 62 3.15 26.19 10.37
N ALA A 63 3.89 27.04 11.04
CA ALA A 63 3.83 27.22 12.49
C ALA A 63 3.69 28.69 12.83
N ASP A 64 2.84 28.98 13.82
CA ASP A 64 2.62 30.32 14.35
C ASP A 64 3.93 30.96 14.83
N GLN A 65 3.87 32.24 15.22
CA GLN A 65 5.01 33.00 15.75
C GLN A 65 5.67 32.30 16.95
N ARG A 66 6.95 32.58 17.16
CA ARG A 66 7.72 32.02 18.28
C ARG A 66 7.05 32.34 19.62
N GLY A 67 6.98 31.36 20.50
CA GLY A 67 6.38 31.47 21.83
C GLY A 67 4.88 31.22 21.89
N SER A 68 4.24 30.81 20.79
CA SER A 68 2.87 30.29 20.86
C SER A 68 2.86 28.82 21.29
N ASP A 69 1.83 28.43 22.05
CA ASP A 69 1.64 27.03 22.48
C ASP A 69 1.53 26.07 21.29
N VAL A 70 0.95 26.54 20.17
CA VAL A 70 0.83 25.80 18.89
C VAL A 70 2.19 25.48 18.32
N ARG A 71 3.06 26.47 18.24
CA ARG A 71 4.40 26.30 17.71
C ARG A 71 5.23 25.35 18.58
N GLU A 72 5.13 25.43 19.89
CA GLU A 72 5.82 24.53 20.81
C GLU A 72 5.38 23.08 20.59
N LEU A 73 4.07 22.84 20.38
CA LEU A 73 3.55 21.52 20.01
C LEU A 73 4.14 21.02 18.68
N LEU A 74 4.13 21.86 17.64
CA LEU A 74 4.63 21.48 16.31
C LEU A 74 6.15 21.27 16.29
N GLU A 75 6.92 22.05 17.09
CA GLU A 75 8.36 21.83 17.28
C GLU A 75 8.66 20.48 17.95
N ALA A 76 7.86 20.11 18.95
CA ALA A 76 7.97 18.80 19.58
C ALA A 76 7.62 17.65 18.60
N VAL A 77 6.55 17.83 17.82
CA VAL A 77 6.17 16.86 16.76
C VAL A 77 7.30 16.71 15.75
N ALA A 78 7.89 17.81 15.29
CA ALA A 78 9.01 17.81 14.35
C ALA A 78 10.21 17.01 14.89
N LYS A 79 10.62 17.28 16.14
CA LYS A 79 11.73 16.56 16.78
C LYS A 79 11.47 15.05 16.89
N LEU A 80 10.27 14.68 17.30
CA LEU A 80 9.91 13.27 17.48
C LEU A 80 9.74 12.55 16.15
N ALA A 81 9.23 13.23 15.12
CA ALA A 81 9.13 12.68 13.77
C ALA A 81 10.50 12.34 13.18
N MET A 82 11.45 13.26 13.27
CA MET A 82 12.84 13.03 12.83
C MET A 82 13.56 11.95 13.65
N LYS A 83 13.21 11.80 14.94
CA LYS A 83 13.74 10.72 15.77
C LYS A 83 13.15 9.35 15.39
N ARG A 84 11.87 9.33 15.03
CA ARG A 84 11.14 8.12 14.62
C ARG A 84 11.55 7.63 13.24
N ASP A 85 11.69 8.56 12.30
CA ASP A 85 12.07 8.28 10.93
C ASP A 85 13.21 9.22 10.48
N PRO A 86 14.45 8.74 10.47
CA PRO A 86 15.60 9.52 10.00
C PRO A 86 15.54 9.89 8.51
N GLY A 87 14.67 9.25 7.73
CA GLY A 87 14.40 9.59 6.33
C GLY A 87 13.55 10.86 6.15
N ILE A 88 13.06 11.45 7.25
CA ILE A 88 12.25 12.68 7.21
C ILE A 88 13.02 13.82 7.91
N ARG A 89 13.09 14.96 7.25
CA ARG A 89 13.58 16.21 7.84
C ARG A 89 12.42 17.20 7.95
N VAL A 90 12.03 17.55 9.17
CA VAL A 90 10.92 18.48 9.41
C VAL A 90 11.46 19.90 9.63
N GLU A 91 10.94 20.85 8.87
CA GLU A 91 11.25 22.28 8.95
C GLU A 91 10.00 23.08 9.28
N LEU A 92 10.10 24.00 10.24
CA LEU A 92 8.97 24.85 10.60
C LEU A 92 9.07 26.19 9.85
N VAL A 93 8.04 26.47 9.05
CA VAL A 93 7.90 27.74 8.34
C VAL A 93 7.11 28.71 9.21
N PRO A 94 7.68 29.87 9.59
CA PRO A 94 6.96 30.83 10.40
C PRO A 94 5.78 31.43 9.62
N SER A 95 4.66 31.59 10.30
CA SER A 95 3.48 32.25 9.75
C SER A 95 2.91 33.25 10.75
N ASP A 96 2.18 34.24 10.23
CA ASP A 96 1.64 35.35 11.04
C ASP A 96 0.25 35.00 11.59
N ASP A 97 -0.55 34.25 10.82
CA ASP A 97 -1.92 33.91 11.19
C ASP A 97 -2.42 32.65 10.43
N PRO A 98 -3.54 32.05 10.84
CA PRO A 98 -4.11 30.88 10.15
C PRO A 98 -4.48 31.14 8.69
N ALA A 99 -4.76 32.37 8.27
CA ALA A 99 -5.06 32.69 6.86
C ALA A 99 -3.76 32.59 6.02
N HIS A 100 -2.64 33.01 6.59
CA HIS A 100 -1.31 32.81 5.99
C HIS A 100 -0.96 31.32 5.91
N ASN A 101 -1.27 30.51 6.93
CA ASN A 101 -1.09 29.06 6.91
C ASN A 101 -1.83 28.41 5.71
N ILE A 102 -3.06 28.83 5.44
CA ILE A 102 -3.84 28.35 4.30
C ILE A 102 -3.16 28.72 2.98
N GLN A 103 -2.65 29.95 2.84
CA GLN A 103 -1.95 30.39 1.62
C GLN A 103 -0.67 29.61 1.37
N LEU A 104 0.14 29.37 2.41
CA LEU A 104 1.35 28.57 2.31
C LEU A 104 1.04 27.14 1.85
N LEU A 105 -0.03 26.54 2.39
CA LEU A 105 -0.47 25.21 2.00
C LEU A 105 -0.98 25.16 0.56
N GLU A 106 -1.76 26.16 0.13
CA GLU A 106 -2.29 26.28 -1.26
C GLU A 106 -1.18 26.43 -2.29
N ARG A 107 -0.10 27.15 -1.94
CA ARG A 107 1.05 27.36 -2.82
C ARG A 107 2.04 26.17 -2.83
N GLY A 108 1.82 25.18 -1.97
CA GLY A 108 2.76 24.07 -1.80
C GLY A 108 4.07 24.46 -1.15
N GLU A 109 4.10 25.59 -0.45
CA GLU A 109 5.27 26.05 0.29
C GLU A 109 5.45 25.28 1.60
N VAL A 110 4.37 24.65 2.09
CA VAL A 110 4.35 23.73 3.24
C VAL A 110 3.52 22.49 2.92
N GLU A 111 3.85 21.38 3.55
CA GLU A 111 3.11 20.11 3.47
C GLU A 111 2.01 20.04 4.53
N PHE A 112 2.21 20.63 5.69
CA PHE A 112 1.24 20.63 6.81
C PHE A 112 0.99 22.03 7.34
N ALA A 113 -0.23 22.23 7.84
CA ALA A 113 -0.60 23.48 8.51
C ALA A 113 -1.63 23.23 9.62
N ALA A 114 -1.53 24.03 10.70
CA ALA A 114 -2.55 24.07 11.75
C ALA A 114 -3.55 25.18 11.44
N ILE A 115 -4.82 24.83 11.15
CA ILE A 115 -5.88 25.81 10.79
C ILE A 115 -7.15 25.56 11.60
N PRO A 116 -7.91 26.61 11.97
CA PRO A 116 -9.21 26.42 12.62
C PRO A 116 -10.23 25.83 11.64
N ALA A 117 -11.10 24.96 12.15
CA ALA A 117 -12.12 24.32 11.34
C ALA A 117 -13.08 25.30 10.64
N ASP A 118 -13.37 26.45 11.29
CA ASP A 118 -14.23 27.50 10.75
C ASP A 118 -13.55 28.39 9.68
N ALA A 119 -12.25 28.24 9.50
CA ALA A 119 -11.48 28.91 8.44
C ALA A 119 -11.37 28.09 7.16
N VAL A 120 -11.71 26.78 7.20
CA VAL A 120 -11.65 25.88 6.05
C VAL A 120 -12.73 26.24 5.05
N THR A 121 -12.34 26.67 3.85
CA THR A 121 -13.26 27.06 2.79
C THR A 121 -13.10 26.26 1.49
N ARG A 122 -12.11 25.36 1.40
CA ARG A 122 -11.75 24.69 0.15
C ARG A 122 -11.55 23.18 0.29
N PRO A 123 -11.98 22.41 -0.72
CA PRO A 123 -11.96 20.94 -0.67
C PRO A 123 -10.59 20.29 -0.89
N ASN A 124 -9.52 21.05 -1.21
CA ASN A 124 -8.22 20.47 -1.63
C ASN A 124 -7.31 20.08 -0.47
N PHE A 125 -7.78 20.16 0.76
CA PHE A 125 -7.02 19.75 1.94
C PHE A 125 -7.59 18.46 2.51
N SER A 126 -6.69 17.71 3.12
CA SER A 126 -7.03 16.49 3.83
C SER A 126 -6.73 16.66 5.32
N LEU A 127 -7.60 16.10 6.14
CA LEU A 127 -7.47 16.13 7.60
C LEU A 127 -6.48 15.07 8.07
N VAL A 128 -5.59 15.48 8.98
CA VAL A 128 -4.68 14.56 9.67
C VAL A 128 -5.15 14.29 11.09
N ALA A 129 -5.37 15.32 11.89
CA ALA A 129 -5.82 15.20 13.28
C ALA A 129 -6.52 16.49 13.75
N SER A 130 -7.33 16.39 14.80
CA SER A 130 -7.77 17.54 15.59
C SER A 130 -6.76 17.79 16.70
N LEU A 131 -6.08 18.95 16.68
CA LEU A 131 -5.02 19.26 17.64
C LEU A 131 -5.57 19.67 19.00
N PHE A 132 -6.45 20.67 19.01
CA PHE A 132 -7.07 21.21 20.21
C PHE A 132 -8.26 22.10 19.84
N PRO A 133 -9.17 22.39 20.78
CA PRO A 133 -10.24 23.34 20.56
C PRO A 133 -9.77 24.80 20.72
N ASP A 134 -9.93 25.64 19.68
CA ASP A 134 -9.83 27.08 19.82
C ASP A 134 -11.11 27.62 20.43
N THR A 135 -11.10 27.78 21.74
CA THR A 135 -12.28 28.14 22.52
C THR A 135 -12.52 29.64 22.52
N TYR A 136 -13.77 30.04 22.44
CA TYR A 136 -14.18 31.42 22.54
C TYR A 136 -13.99 31.90 23.98
N HIS A 137 -13.09 32.88 24.15
CA HIS A 137 -12.87 33.55 25.43
C HIS A 137 -13.39 34.97 25.33
N LEU A 138 -14.47 35.21 26.07
CA LEU A 138 -15.00 36.56 26.25
C LEU A 138 -14.57 37.06 27.63
N VAL A 139 -13.47 37.77 27.65
CA VAL A 139 -12.81 38.24 28.89
C VAL A 139 -13.18 39.69 29.13
N VAL A 140 -13.64 40.03 30.33
CA VAL A 140 -14.00 41.38 30.71
C VAL A 140 -13.30 41.76 32.02
N ARG A 141 -13.02 43.03 32.20
CA ARG A 141 -12.53 43.55 33.50
C ARG A 141 -13.65 43.48 34.52
N THR A 142 -13.35 43.07 35.72
CA THR A 142 -14.33 42.98 36.83
C THR A 142 -14.90 44.34 37.19
N ASP A 143 -14.07 45.41 37.16
CA ASP A 143 -14.47 46.77 37.44
C ASP A 143 -15.31 47.45 36.36
N SER A 144 -15.44 46.82 35.17
CA SER A 144 -16.31 47.31 34.09
C SER A 144 -17.80 47.17 34.39
N GLY A 145 -18.18 46.35 35.36
CA GLY A 145 -19.55 46.01 35.69
C GLY A 145 -20.25 45.11 34.67
N ILE A 146 -19.56 44.62 33.64
CA ILE A 146 -20.07 43.74 32.62
C ILE A 146 -20.25 42.31 33.18
N ARG A 147 -21.44 41.78 33.17
CA ARG A 147 -21.77 40.43 33.68
C ARG A 147 -22.47 39.52 32.68
N THR A 148 -22.99 40.10 31.58
CA THR A 148 -23.69 39.36 30.52
C THR A 148 -23.19 39.81 29.15
N ILE A 149 -23.42 39.01 28.13
CA ILE A 149 -23.03 39.33 26.75
C ILE A 149 -23.77 40.57 26.24
N HIS A 150 -25.04 40.75 26.59
CA HIS A 150 -25.81 41.96 26.20
C HIS A 150 -25.24 43.26 26.79
N ALA A 151 -24.57 43.20 27.97
CA ALA A 151 -23.93 44.34 28.58
C ALA A 151 -22.66 44.81 27.83
N LEU A 152 -22.26 44.15 26.75
CA LEU A 152 -21.16 44.57 25.88
C LEU A 152 -21.53 45.71 24.94
N GLU A 153 -22.85 46.01 24.73
CA GLU A 153 -23.26 47.14 23.91
C GLU A 153 -22.71 48.45 24.45
N GLY A 154 -22.12 49.26 23.55
CA GLY A 154 -21.51 50.53 23.89
C GLY A 154 -20.13 50.45 24.57
N ARG A 155 -19.68 49.24 24.93
CA ARG A 155 -18.40 49.03 25.58
C ARG A 155 -17.23 48.91 24.60
N ARG A 156 -16.06 49.36 24.96
CA ARG A 156 -14.81 49.22 24.17
C ARG A 156 -14.35 47.77 24.25
N MET A 157 -14.48 47.05 23.16
CA MET A 157 -14.10 45.63 23.07
C MET A 157 -12.90 45.44 22.16
N ALA A 158 -11.84 44.87 22.65
CA ALA A 158 -10.75 44.40 21.79
C ALA A 158 -11.22 43.19 21.01
N VAL A 159 -11.08 43.23 19.69
CA VAL A 159 -11.45 42.16 18.79
C VAL A 159 -10.27 41.80 17.87
N PRO A 160 -10.14 40.57 17.42
CA PRO A 160 -9.06 40.17 16.53
C PRO A 160 -9.06 40.89 15.18
N SER A 161 -7.96 40.74 14.42
CA SER A 161 -7.80 41.34 13.10
C SER A 161 -8.91 40.90 12.11
N TYR A 162 -9.34 41.78 11.23
CA TYR A 162 -10.34 41.54 10.16
C TYR A 162 -10.08 40.32 9.29
N ARG A 163 -8.82 39.92 9.14
CA ARG A 163 -8.40 38.82 8.27
C ARG A 163 -8.53 37.44 8.92
N THR A 164 -8.82 37.40 10.22
CA THR A 164 -8.85 36.14 10.98
C THR A 164 -10.25 35.55 11.05
N SER A 165 -10.33 34.20 11.22
CA SER A 165 -11.59 33.53 11.52
C SER A 165 -12.15 34.01 12.86
N ALA A 166 -11.31 34.32 13.82
CA ALA A 166 -11.71 34.83 15.12
C ALA A 166 -12.49 36.16 15.05
N PHE A 167 -12.17 37.06 14.09
CA PHE A 167 -12.97 38.25 13.85
C PHE A 167 -14.42 37.91 13.37
N ARG A 168 -14.53 36.96 12.43
CA ARG A 168 -15.85 36.49 11.95
C ARG A 168 -16.62 35.77 13.04
N SER A 169 -15.91 35.06 13.92
CA SER A 169 -16.50 34.36 15.06
C SER A 169 -17.03 35.31 16.14
N PHE A 170 -16.36 36.46 16.37
CA PHE A 170 -16.91 37.52 17.22
C PHE A 170 -18.25 38.04 16.69
N TRP A 171 -18.31 38.40 15.43
CA TRP A 171 -19.56 38.91 14.85
C TRP A 171 -20.67 37.87 14.75
N PHE A 172 -20.30 36.57 14.57
CA PHE A 172 -21.24 35.48 14.66
C PHE A 172 -21.82 35.35 16.08
N LEU A 173 -20.99 35.47 17.10
CA LEU A 173 -21.41 35.47 18.49
C LEU A 173 -22.41 36.65 18.75
N ILE A 174 -22.03 37.86 18.38
CA ILE A 174 -22.86 39.07 18.55
C ILE A 174 -24.23 38.90 17.82
N GLY A 175 -24.22 38.42 16.60
CA GLY A 175 -25.45 38.14 15.82
C GLY A 175 -26.30 37.03 16.43
N GLN A 176 -25.71 36.01 17.05
CA GLN A 176 -26.43 34.93 17.74
C GLN A 176 -27.24 35.45 18.95
N TYR A 177 -26.70 36.46 19.64
CA TYR A 177 -27.37 37.11 20.75
C TYR A 177 -28.30 38.23 20.32
N GLY A 178 -28.55 38.42 19.00
CA GLY A 178 -29.47 39.43 18.48
C GLY A 178 -29.02 40.88 18.73
N MET A 179 -27.72 41.09 19.02
CA MET A 179 -27.15 42.40 19.34
C MET A 179 -26.95 43.21 18.05
N ASN A 180 -27.20 44.53 18.12
CA ASN A 180 -26.97 45.41 16.98
C ASN A 180 -25.49 45.73 16.80
N PRO A 181 -24.87 45.36 15.66
CA PRO A 181 -23.45 45.66 15.37
C PRO A 181 -23.09 47.14 15.47
N GLU A 182 -24.03 48.05 15.12
CA GLU A 182 -23.82 49.50 15.16
C GLU A 182 -23.65 50.05 16.58
N ARG A 183 -24.19 49.33 17.56
CA ARG A 183 -24.02 49.71 18.99
C ARG A 183 -22.75 49.13 19.61
N MET A 184 -22.01 48.29 18.91
CA MET A 184 -20.75 47.76 19.36
C MET A 184 -19.62 48.77 19.13
N ARG A 185 -18.64 48.78 20.03
CA ARG A 185 -17.40 49.62 19.90
C ARG A 185 -16.18 48.71 19.80
N PRO A 186 -16.02 47.99 18.67
CA PRO A 186 -14.87 47.11 18.50
C PRO A 186 -13.60 47.96 18.26
N ILE A 187 -12.51 47.58 18.94
CA ILE A 187 -11.16 48.06 18.70
C ILE A 187 -10.35 46.87 18.18
N VAL A 188 -9.96 46.93 16.92
CA VAL A 188 -9.23 45.85 16.27
C VAL A 188 -7.78 45.88 16.72
N LEU A 189 -7.35 44.84 17.41
CA LEU A 189 -6.01 44.70 17.98
C LEU A 189 -5.47 43.31 17.72
N ASP A 190 -4.15 43.20 17.60
CA ASP A 190 -3.50 41.89 17.69
C ASP A 190 -3.57 41.33 19.12
N GLN A 191 -3.25 40.06 19.30
CA GLN A 191 -3.33 39.39 20.59
C GLN A 191 -2.56 40.11 21.69
N LYS A 192 -1.31 40.49 21.42
CA LYS A 192 -0.44 41.17 22.40
C LYS A 192 -0.98 42.53 22.77
N GLN A 193 -1.41 43.30 21.78
CA GLN A 193 -2.03 44.61 21.97
C GLN A 193 -3.34 44.53 22.77
N ALA A 194 -4.18 43.50 22.47
CA ALA A 194 -5.45 43.29 23.17
C ALA A 194 -5.25 42.98 24.66
N LEU A 195 -4.30 42.10 24.98
CA LEU A 195 -3.91 41.76 26.35
C LEU A 195 -3.42 43.01 27.14
N GLU A 196 -2.55 43.79 26.55
CA GLU A 196 -2.03 45.01 27.16
C GLU A 196 -3.11 46.11 27.29
N ALA A 197 -3.98 46.26 26.28
CA ALA A 197 -5.08 47.20 26.33
C ALA A 197 -6.08 46.86 27.44
N LEU A 198 -6.41 45.60 27.62
CA LEU A 198 -7.28 45.14 28.71
C LEU A 198 -6.61 45.41 30.08
N ARG A 199 -5.34 45.02 30.21
CA ARG A 199 -4.58 45.24 31.43
C ARG A 199 -4.54 46.71 31.83
N LYS A 200 -4.32 47.62 30.88
CA LYS A 200 -4.25 49.08 31.10
C LYS A 200 -5.63 49.75 31.22
N GLY A 201 -6.75 49.02 31.05
CA GLY A 201 -8.09 49.60 31.08
C GLY A 201 -8.46 50.43 29.85
N LEU A 202 -7.70 50.34 28.76
CA LEU A 202 -8.01 51.00 27.49
C LEU A 202 -9.22 50.40 26.82
N VAL A 203 -9.48 49.12 27.06
CA VAL A 203 -10.68 48.38 26.69
C VAL A 203 -11.30 47.74 27.93
N GLU A 204 -12.64 47.54 27.89
CA GLU A 204 -13.42 46.98 29.00
C GLU A 204 -13.54 45.47 28.90
N GLY A 205 -13.35 44.96 27.70
CA GLY A 205 -13.32 43.52 27.43
C GLY A 205 -12.58 43.18 26.15
N MET A 206 -12.34 41.91 25.95
CA MET A 206 -11.74 41.38 24.73
C MET A 206 -12.39 40.05 24.35
N PHE A 207 -12.40 39.74 23.06
CA PHE A 207 -12.74 38.44 22.52
C PHE A 207 -11.52 37.80 21.88
N MET A 208 -11.25 36.55 22.23
CA MET A 208 -10.16 35.77 21.67
C MET A 208 -10.56 34.31 21.48
N MET A 209 -9.96 33.65 20.51
CA MET A 209 -10.04 32.20 20.32
C MET A 209 -8.71 31.60 20.68
N LEU A 210 -8.66 30.92 21.82
CA LEU A 210 -7.45 30.35 22.42
C LEU A 210 -7.73 28.94 22.95
N PRO A 211 -6.72 28.07 23.07
CA PRO A 211 -6.92 26.78 23.70
C PRO A 211 -7.29 26.91 25.18
N PRO A 212 -8.03 25.95 25.75
CA PRO A 212 -8.30 25.91 27.18
C PRO A 212 -7.00 25.85 27.98
N GLY A 213 -6.93 26.66 29.03
CA GLY A 213 -5.72 26.73 29.88
C GLY A 213 -4.58 27.59 29.30
N ASP A 214 -4.86 28.40 28.26
CA ASP A 214 -3.87 29.27 27.63
C ASP A 214 -3.12 30.16 28.61
N ARG A 215 -1.81 30.29 28.41
CA ARG A 215 -0.90 31.04 29.28
C ARG A 215 -1.21 32.53 29.36
N HIS A 216 -1.75 33.12 28.31
CA HIS A 216 -2.04 34.53 28.26
C HIS A 216 -3.26 34.90 29.12
N ILE A 217 -4.26 34.04 29.15
CA ILE A 217 -5.41 34.21 30.05
C ILE A 217 -4.99 34.01 31.50
N ARG A 218 -4.10 33.06 31.78
CA ARG A 218 -3.51 32.87 33.13
C ARG A 218 -2.73 34.11 33.55
N TRP A 219 -1.87 34.63 32.68
CA TRP A 219 -1.12 35.87 32.95
C TRP A 219 -2.04 37.06 33.22
N LEU A 220 -3.15 37.21 32.44
CA LEU A 220 -4.15 38.25 32.74
C LEU A 220 -4.79 38.05 34.11
N ALA A 221 -5.14 36.83 34.47
CA ALA A 221 -5.72 36.51 35.78
C ALA A 221 -4.79 36.89 36.95
N GLU A 222 -3.48 36.80 36.75
CA GLU A 222 -2.47 37.16 37.75
C GLU A 222 -2.22 38.68 37.83
N THR A 223 -2.39 39.40 36.71
CA THR A 223 -2.01 40.81 36.60
C THR A 223 -3.19 41.79 36.60
N THR A 224 -4.40 41.30 36.44
CA THR A 224 -5.64 42.09 36.25
C THR A 224 -6.84 41.35 36.79
N ASN A 225 -7.73 42.04 37.47
CA ASN A 225 -9.02 41.47 37.90
C ASN A 225 -9.93 41.32 36.70
N ILE A 226 -10.06 40.09 36.21
CA ILE A 226 -10.86 39.73 35.03
C ILE A 226 -11.98 38.74 35.39
N ARG A 227 -12.95 38.67 34.50
CA ARG A 227 -14.03 37.66 34.50
C ARG A 227 -14.17 37.13 33.10
N LEU A 228 -14.50 35.82 33.02
CA LEU A 228 -14.91 35.16 31.78
C LEU A 228 -16.45 35.14 31.73
N LEU A 229 -17.02 35.58 30.62
CA LEU A 229 -18.47 35.52 30.43
C LEU A 229 -18.86 34.18 29.82
N PRO A 230 -19.93 33.52 30.34
CA PRO A 230 -20.46 32.30 29.78
C PRO A 230 -21.12 32.55 28.42
N ILE A 231 -21.00 31.60 27.49
CA ILE A 231 -21.71 31.60 26.21
C ILE A 231 -22.86 30.61 26.32
N GLU A 232 -23.99 31.07 26.89
CA GLU A 232 -25.13 30.22 27.21
C GLU A 232 -25.79 29.62 25.95
N LEU A 233 -25.71 30.30 24.80
CA LEU A 233 -26.26 29.83 23.53
C LEU A 233 -25.29 28.89 22.74
N ALA A 234 -24.32 28.32 23.40
CA ALA A 234 -23.29 27.46 22.79
C ALA A 234 -23.88 26.34 21.91
N GLU A 235 -24.87 25.61 22.42
CA GLU A 235 -25.52 24.51 21.69
C GLU A 235 -26.24 25.00 20.44
N ALA A 236 -26.98 26.14 20.52
CA ALA A 236 -27.62 26.73 19.36
C ALA A 236 -26.61 27.18 18.29
N MET A 237 -25.45 27.70 18.71
CA MET A 237 -24.37 28.09 17.81
C MET A 237 -23.80 26.94 17.03
N THR A 238 -23.56 25.79 17.66
CA THR A 238 -23.02 24.59 17.00
C THR A 238 -23.99 24.00 15.99
N ARG A 239 -25.30 24.08 16.25
CA ARG A 239 -26.32 23.65 15.28
C ARG A 239 -26.40 24.54 14.04
N ARG A 240 -25.98 25.81 14.14
CA ARG A 240 -25.92 26.74 13.00
C ARG A 240 -24.63 26.69 12.22
N ARG A 241 -23.52 26.23 12.86
CA ARG A 241 -22.21 26.06 12.23
C ARG A 241 -21.60 24.74 12.63
N ALA A 242 -21.60 23.78 11.71
CA ALA A 242 -21.04 22.45 11.93
C ALA A 242 -19.53 22.43 12.27
N ALA A 243 -18.80 23.53 11.96
CA ALA A 243 -17.41 23.69 12.30
C ALA A 243 -17.16 24.04 13.79
N LEU A 244 -18.21 24.21 14.59
CA LEU A 244 -18.12 24.55 16.00
C LEU A 244 -18.55 23.35 16.87
N GLU A 245 -17.94 23.26 18.04
CA GLU A 245 -18.30 22.29 19.09
C GLU A 245 -18.59 23.02 20.41
N THR A 246 -19.44 22.43 21.25
CA THR A 246 -19.67 22.92 22.63
C THR A 246 -18.51 22.49 23.51
N LEU A 247 -18.10 23.37 24.42
CA LEU A 247 -17.08 23.09 25.42
C LEU A 247 -17.47 23.74 26.75
N THR A 248 -17.16 23.07 27.85
CA THR A 248 -17.24 23.66 29.19
C THR A 248 -15.85 24.05 29.66
N LEU A 249 -15.65 25.28 30.09
CA LEU A 249 -14.46 25.75 30.77
C LEU A 249 -14.64 25.50 32.28
N PRO A 250 -13.87 24.58 32.88
CA PRO A 250 -14.07 24.22 34.28
C PRO A 250 -13.63 25.34 35.23
N ALA A 251 -14.25 25.38 36.40
CA ALA A 251 -13.89 26.28 37.47
C ALA A 251 -12.39 26.19 37.82
N GLY A 252 -11.74 27.30 37.99
CA GLY A 252 -10.33 27.34 38.38
C GLY A 252 -9.34 27.02 37.26
N LEU A 253 -9.76 26.88 36.00
CA LEU A 253 -8.88 26.55 34.88
C LEU A 253 -7.70 27.49 34.69
N TYR A 254 -7.88 28.80 34.97
CA TYR A 254 -6.87 29.86 34.78
C TYR A 254 -6.25 30.35 36.07
N ALA A 255 -7.00 30.32 37.20
CA ALA A 255 -6.49 30.64 38.53
C ALA A 255 -7.25 29.83 39.58
N GLY A 256 -6.56 29.44 40.64
CA GLY A 256 -7.17 28.65 41.72
C GLY A 256 -7.64 29.47 42.92
N LYS A 257 -7.10 30.70 43.09
CA LYS A 257 -7.42 31.54 44.26
C LYS A 257 -7.35 33.03 43.95
N PRO A 258 -8.50 33.72 43.73
CA PRO A 258 -9.83 33.15 43.59
C PRO A 258 -9.92 32.26 42.33
N PRO A 259 -10.85 31.31 42.29
CA PRO A 259 -10.97 30.44 41.08
C PRO A 259 -11.43 31.27 39.88
N LEU A 260 -10.79 31.04 38.72
CA LEU A 260 -11.14 31.67 37.47
C LEU A 260 -11.27 30.60 36.35
N PRO A 261 -12.43 30.39 35.76
CA PRO A 261 -13.73 30.98 36.15
C PRO A 261 -14.19 30.53 37.54
N GLU A 262 -15.11 31.27 38.18
CA GLU A 262 -15.62 30.97 39.53
C GLU A 262 -16.44 29.64 39.55
N THR A 263 -17.11 29.34 38.46
CA THR A 263 -17.91 28.11 38.23
C THR A 263 -17.60 27.59 36.84
N ASP A 264 -18.01 26.37 36.57
CA ASP A 264 -18.01 25.82 35.21
C ASP A 264 -18.86 26.73 34.29
N ILE A 265 -18.28 27.16 33.17
CA ILE A 265 -18.99 28.02 32.21
C ILE A 265 -19.06 27.40 30.84
N PRO A 266 -20.23 27.44 30.15
CA PRO A 266 -20.37 26.99 28.79
C PRO A 266 -19.65 27.93 27.83
N SER A 267 -19.04 27.36 26.80
CA SER A 267 -18.39 28.08 25.70
C SER A 267 -18.50 27.32 24.40
N VAL A 268 -17.99 27.89 23.33
CA VAL A 268 -17.95 27.34 21.99
C VAL A 268 -16.49 27.27 21.53
N ALA A 269 -16.16 26.25 20.80
CA ALA A 269 -14.82 26.11 20.22
C ALA A 269 -14.90 25.79 18.73
N ALA A 270 -13.90 26.25 17.98
CA ALA A 270 -13.58 25.76 16.67
C ALA A 270 -12.35 24.83 16.78
N PRO A 271 -12.45 23.54 16.45
CA PRO A 271 -11.30 22.67 16.49
C PRO A 271 -10.16 23.22 15.63
N ARG A 272 -8.94 23.23 16.18
CA ARG A 272 -7.71 23.47 15.41
C ARG A 272 -7.32 22.18 14.75
N LEU A 273 -7.32 22.13 13.44
CA LEU A 273 -7.05 20.96 12.63
C LEU A 273 -5.61 20.98 12.13
N LEU A 274 -4.92 19.86 12.23
CA LEU A 274 -3.74 19.62 11.41
C LEU A 274 -4.20 19.12 10.07
N VAL A 275 -3.90 19.85 9.02
CA VAL A 275 -4.27 19.54 7.65
C VAL A 275 -3.05 19.42 6.77
N THR A 276 -3.21 18.72 5.66
CA THR A 276 -2.20 18.52 4.63
C THR A 276 -2.84 18.62 3.26
N ARG A 277 -2.05 18.75 2.20
CA ARG A 277 -2.57 18.53 0.84
C ARG A 277 -2.79 17.03 0.62
N HIS A 278 -3.73 16.69 -0.25
CA HIS A 278 -4.06 15.28 -0.56
C HIS A 278 -2.93 14.55 -1.31
N ASP A 279 -2.00 15.30 -1.95
CA ASP A 279 -0.88 14.76 -2.74
C ASP A 279 0.40 14.49 -1.92
N VAL A 280 0.39 14.76 -0.62
CA VAL A 280 1.51 14.47 0.27
C VAL A 280 1.64 12.96 0.49
N ASP A 281 2.87 12.47 0.51
CA ASP A 281 3.16 11.04 0.69
C ASP A 281 2.48 10.44 1.93
N ALA A 282 1.79 9.31 1.73
CA ALA A 282 1.01 8.66 2.79
C ALA A 282 1.87 8.17 3.97
N ASP A 283 3.11 7.75 3.74
CA ASP A 283 4.01 7.28 4.80
C ASP A 283 4.49 8.44 5.66
N VAL A 284 4.71 9.62 5.06
CA VAL A 284 5.02 10.86 5.79
C VAL A 284 3.85 11.25 6.68
N VAL A 285 2.64 11.29 6.14
CA VAL A 285 1.44 11.64 6.92
C VAL A 285 1.20 10.61 8.03
N ARG A 286 1.38 9.32 7.74
CA ARG A 286 1.27 8.25 8.73
C ARG A 286 2.29 8.43 9.87
N THR A 287 3.53 8.78 9.56
CA THR A 287 4.57 9.03 10.56
C THR A 287 4.23 10.20 11.48
N ILE A 288 3.81 11.34 10.92
CA ILE A 288 3.36 12.50 11.69
C ILE A 288 2.15 12.16 12.58
N THR A 289 1.17 11.43 12.02
CA THR A 289 0.00 10.97 12.77
C THR A 289 0.41 10.06 13.93
N ALA A 290 1.30 9.09 13.67
CA ALA A 290 1.80 8.18 14.71
C ALA A 290 2.50 8.94 15.84
N VAL A 291 3.31 9.95 15.54
CA VAL A 291 3.97 10.78 16.56
C VAL A 291 2.94 11.48 17.44
N LEU A 292 1.89 12.05 16.88
CA LEU A 292 0.85 12.74 17.62
C LEU A 292 0.13 11.84 18.65
N PHE A 293 -0.07 10.57 18.32
CA PHE A 293 -0.87 9.69 19.16
C PHE A 293 -0.05 8.72 20.02
N GLU A 294 1.08 8.24 19.53
CA GLU A 294 1.92 7.27 20.26
C GLU A 294 2.91 7.94 21.19
N ASN A 295 3.39 9.14 20.83
CA ASN A 295 4.35 9.90 21.64
C ASN A 295 3.71 10.97 22.54
N ARG A 296 2.43 10.81 22.89
CA ARG A 296 1.68 11.82 23.68
C ARG A 296 2.38 12.21 24.97
N ARG A 297 3.00 11.27 25.69
CA ARG A 297 3.75 11.55 26.92
C ARG A 297 4.95 12.45 26.66
N ASP A 298 5.72 12.16 25.62
CA ASP A 298 6.89 12.96 25.25
C ASP A 298 6.47 14.36 24.77
N LEU A 299 5.38 14.45 24.00
CA LEU A 299 4.82 15.71 23.54
C LEU A 299 4.31 16.58 24.71
N SER A 300 3.71 15.97 25.74
CA SER A 300 3.16 16.69 26.90
C SER A 300 4.22 17.35 27.78
N ILE A 301 5.48 16.91 27.68
CA ILE A 301 6.62 17.56 28.33
C ILE A 301 6.85 18.95 27.71
N TYR A 302 6.61 19.11 26.43
CA TYR A 302 6.86 20.35 25.68
C TYR A 302 5.64 21.24 25.59
N SER A 303 4.44 20.64 25.46
CA SER A 303 3.19 21.39 25.31
C SER A 303 2.00 20.66 25.95
N HIS A 304 1.27 21.39 26.81
CA HIS A 304 0.04 20.87 27.41
C HIS A 304 -1.04 20.55 26.35
N LEU A 305 -0.97 21.16 25.17
CA LEU A 305 -1.87 20.93 24.06
C LEU A 305 -1.83 19.49 23.54
N ALA A 306 -0.73 18.78 23.76
CA ALA A 306 -0.60 17.36 23.37
C ALA A 306 -1.71 16.45 23.94
N ASN A 307 -2.21 16.80 25.14
CA ASN A 307 -3.29 16.07 25.80
C ASN A 307 -4.67 16.33 25.17
N LEU A 308 -4.80 17.38 24.37
CA LEU A 308 -6.02 17.78 23.68
C LEU A 308 -6.11 17.21 22.27
N VAL A 309 -5.04 16.61 21.77
CA VAL A 309 -5.04 15.96 20.43
C VAL A 309 -6.03 14.82 20.38
N ARG A 310 -6.92 14.86 19.40
CA ARG A 310 -7.98 13.84 19.20
C ARG A 310 -7.96 13.28 17.78
N LYS A 311 -8.36 12.01 17.67
CA LYS A 311 -8.70 11.39 16.40
C LYS A 311 -9.95 12.08 15.83
N PRO A 312 -10.01 12.35 14.52
CA PRO A 312 -11.23 12.80 13.87
C PRO A 312 -12.37 11.80 14.05
N ASP A 313 -13.59 12.29 14.16
CA ASP A 313 -14.77 11.42 14.15
C ASP A 313 -15.01 10.91 12.72
N LEU A 314 -14.60 9.67 12.47
CA LEU A 314 -14.71 9.05 11.16
C LEU A 314 -16.15 8.61 10.83
N GLU A 315 -16.99 8.38 11.84
CA GLU A 315 -18.37 7.88 11.70
C GLU A 315 -19.38 9.02 11.59
N GLY A 316 -19.22 10.08 12.38
CA GLY A 316 -20.09 11.24 12.37
C GLY A 316 -19.87 12.19 11.20
N GLY A 317 -18.86 11.93 10.38
CA GLY A 317 -18.46 12.78 9.27
C GLY A 317 -17.45 13.86 9.68
N THR A 318 -16.54 14.16 8.78
CA THR A 318 -15.50 15.18 8.97
C THR A 318 -15.72 16.36 8.01
N ILE A 319 -15.32 17.56 8.44
CA ILE A 319 -15.40 18.78 7.61
C ILE A 319 -14.55 18.66 6.34
N LEU A 320 -13.44 17.91 6.45
CA LEU A 320 -12.51 17.59 5.37
C LEU A 320 -12.35 16.08 5.25
N PRO A 321 -12.09 15.54 4.06
CA PRO A 321 -11.71 14.14 3.92
C PRO A 321 -10.42 13.86 4.72
N VAL A 322 -10.38 12.72 5.40
CA VAL A 322 -9.16 12.31 6.14
C VAL A 322 -8.14 11.78 5.14
N HIS A 323 -6.87 12.18 5.30
CA HIS A 323 -5.78 11.74 4.44
C HIS A 323 -5.55 10.23 4.54
N GLU A 324 -5.22 9.58 3.41
CA GLU A 324 -5.00 8.12 3.38
C GLU A 324 -3.93 7.64 4.35
N GLY A 325 -2.82 8.37 4.51
CA GLY A 325 -1.78 8.05 5.49
C GLY A 325 -2.27 8.13 6.95
N ALA A 326 -3.15 9.10 7.26
CA ALA A 326 -3.77 9.20 8.58
C ALA A 326 -4.79 8.06 8.79
N LEU A 327 -5.60 7.73 7.77
CA LEU A 327 -6.51 6.58 7.80
C LEU A 327 -5.76 5.27 8.00
N ALA A 328 -4.64 5.07 7.30
CA ALA A 328 -3.79 3.88 7.47
C ALA A 328 -3.28 3.74 8.91
N TYR A 329 -2.97 4.86 9.57
CA TYR A 329 -2.64 4.85 10.99
C TYR A 329 -3.86 4.53 11.88
N TYR A 330 -5.00 5.16 11.64
CA TYR A 330 -6.19 4.98 12.47
C TYR A 330 -6.79 3.58 12.35
N ASN A 331 -6.63 2.94 11.19
CA ASN A 331 -7.13 1.61 10.90
C ASN A 331 -6.08 0.50 11.08
N ARG A 332 -4.89 0.82 11.61
CA ARG A 332 -3.78 -0.15 11.75
C ARG A 332 -4.13 -1.40 12.58
N ASP A 333 -5.06 -1.25 13.51
CA ASP A 333 -5.52 -2.34 14.38
C ASP A 333 -6.74 -3.10 13.79
N GLN A 334 -7.26 -2.64 12.64
CA GLN A 334 -8.32 -3.36 11.92
C GLN A 334 -7.71 -4.50 11.12
N PRO A 335 -8.33 -5.69 11.11
CA PRO A 335 -7.86 -6.80 10.31
C PRO A 335 -7.81 -6.37 8.84
N SER A 336 -6.69 -6.70 8.15
CA SER A 336 -6.59 -6.43 6.73
C SER A 336 -7.63 -7.26 5.96
N PHE A 337 -8.04 -6.80 4.77
CA PHE A 337 -8.96 -7.53 3.89
C PHE A 337 -8.55 -9.00 3.71
N LEU A 338 -7.23 -9.27 3.63
CA LEU A 338 -6.69 -10.63 3.54
C LEU A 338 -6.90 -11.43 4.82
N GLN A 339 -6.79 -10.80 5.99
CA GLN A 339 -7.04 -11.49 7.28
C GLN A 339 -8.53 -11.74 7.49
N GLU A 340 -9.37 -10.78 7.16
CA GLU A 340 -10.83 -10.90 7.30
C GLU A 340 -11.41 -11.94 6.34
N ASN A 341 -10.83 -12.08 5.14
CA ASN A 341 -11.29 -13.02 4.12
C ASN A 341 -10.36 -14.24 3.95
N ALA A 342 -9.47 -14.51 4.90
CA ALA A 342 -8.48 -15.58 4.80
C ALA A 342 -9.10 -16.95 4.57
N GLU A 343 -10.24 -17.25 5.20
CA GLU A 343 -10.98 -18.50 5.01
C GLU A 343 -11.54 -18.62 3.60
N VAL A 344 -12.17 -17.57 3.08
CA VAL A 344 -12.74 -17.54 1.72
C VAL A 344 -11.63 -17.67 0.68
N ILE A 345 -10.52 -16.95 0.88
CA ILE A 345 -9.35 -17.01 0.00
C ILE A 345 -8.75 -18.43 0.04
N GLY A 346 -8.63 -19.06 1.21
CA GLY A 346 -8.14 -20.42 1.38
C GLY A 346 -9.01 -21.43 0.65
N VAL A 347 -10.32 -21.31 0.74
CA VAL A 347 -11.28 -22.16 0.01
C VAL A 347 -11.13 -21.96 -1.51
N LEU A 348 -11.00 -20.72 -1.97
CA LEU A 348 -10.82 -20.41 -3.40
C LEU A 348 -9.53 -21.03 -3.95
N PHE A 349 -8.41 -20.92 -3.22
CA PHE A 349 -7.15 -21.56 -3.58
C PHE A 349 -7.26 -23.08 -3.62
N SER A 350 -7.97 -23.67 -2.67
CA SER A 350 -8.21 -25.12 -2.64
C SER A 350 -9.01 -25.59 -3.84
N ILE A 351 -10.06 -24.86 -4.22
CA ILE A 351 -10.86 -25.15 -5.42
C ILE A 351 -10.00 -25.03 -6.68
N LEU A 352 -9.20 -23.97 -6.80
CA LEU A 352 -8.30 -23.79 -7.95
C LEU A 352 -7.26 -24.90 -8.04
N ALA A 353 -6.70 -25.35 -6.92
CA ALA A 353 -5.74 -26.46 -6.88
C ALA A 353 -6.38 -27.78 -7.33
N VAL A 354 -7.61 -28.07 -6.90
CA VAL A 354 -8.38 -29.25 -7.33
C VAL A 354 -8.69 -29.19 -8.83
N LEU A 355 -9.15 -28.02 -9.33
CA LEU A 355 -9.44 -27.83 -10.76
C LEU A 355 -8.17 -27.99 -11.60
N PHE A 356 -7.05 -27.41 -11.17
CA PHE A 356 -5.76 -27.52 -11.85
C PHE A 356 -5.28 -28.99 -11.88
N SER A 357 -5.37 -29.69 -10.75
CA SER A 357 -5.04 -31.11 -10.66
C SER A 357 -5.92 -31.97 -11.57
N GLY A 358 -7.23 -31.68 -11.59
CA GLY A 358 -8.17 -32.34 -12.48
C GLY A 358 -7.85 -32.11 -13.97
N LEU A 359 -7.52 -30.87 -14.35
CA LEU A 359 -7.13 -30.52 -15.71
C LEU A 359 -5.83 -31.19 -16.12
N MET A 360 -4.83 -31.26 -15.24
CA MET A 360 -3.57 -31.99 -15.48
C MET A 360 -3.79 -33.48 -15.62
N TRP A 361 -4.66 -34.07 -14.78
CA TRP A 361 -5.04 -35.48 -14.90
C TRP A 361 -5.76 -35.76 -16.21
N LEU A 362 -6.71 -34.91 -16.60
CA LEU A 362 -7.44 -35.03 -17.88
C LEU A 362 -6.50 -34.93 -19.08
N ARG A 363 -5.54 -34.00 -19.04
CA ARG A 363 -4.50 -33.84 -20.07
C ARG A 363 -3.61 -35.08 -20.18
N ARG A 364 -3.15 -35.63 -19.04
CA ARG A 364 -2.37 -36.89 -19.02
C ARG A 364 -3.17 -38.06 -19.65
N ARG A 365 -4.42 -38.21 -19.23
CA ARG A 365 -5.28 -39.28 -19.75
C ARG A 365 -5.60 -39.13 -21.24
N TRP A 366 -5.66 -37.89 -21.74
CA TRP A 366 -5.84 -37.62 -23.16
C TRP A 366 -4.58 -37.97 -23.96
N LEU A 367 -3.40 -37.64 -23.49
CA LEU A 367 -2.09 -37.99 -24.06
C LEU A 367 -1.87 -39.53 -24.06
N GLU A 368 -2.23 -40.21 -22.98
CA GLU A 368 -2.11 -41.67 -22.89
C GLU A 368 -3.01 -42.40 -23.89
N ARG A 369 -4.18 -41.85 -24.21
CA ARG A 369 -5.09 -42.43 -25.23
C ARG A 369 -4.55 -42.30 -26.67
N GLN A 370 -3.64 -41.39 -26.92
CA GLN A 370 -2.98 -41.26 -28.23
C GLN A 370 -1.84 -42.29 -28.43
N LYS A 371 -1.24 -42.81 -27.35
CA LYS A 371 -0.09 -43.73 -27.40
C LYS A 371 -0.44 -45.16 -27.89
N GLY A 372 -1.70 -45.56 -27.90
CA GLY A 372 -2.14 -46.89 -28.25
C GLY A 372 -2.17 -47.23 -29.74
N ARG A 373 -1.82 -46.34 -30.67
CA ARG A 373 -1.93 -46.58 -32.11
C ARG A 373 -0.78 -47.41 -32.68
N VAL A 374 0.41 -47.40 -32.09
CA VAL A 374 1.56 -48.16 -32.54
C VAL A 374 1.35 -49.68 -32.41
N ASP A 375 0.66 -50.13 -31.39
CA ASP A 375 0.35 -51.54 -31.15
C ASP A 375 -0.52 -52.16 -32.27
N ILE A 376 -1.38 -51.38 -32.87
CA ILE A 376 -2.25 -51.85 -33.97
C ILE A 376 -1.40 -52.18 -35.22
N TYR A 377 -0.45 -51.33 -35.56
CA TYR A 377 0.47 -51.53 -36.69
C TYR A 377 1.39 -52.71 -36.49
N ASN A 378 1.88 -52.97 -35.27
CA ASN A 378 2.69 -54.12 -34.95
C ASN A 378 1.92 -55.45 -35.07
N LEU A 379 0.62 -55.47 -34.73
CA LEU A 379 -0.24 -56.64 -34.92
C LEU A 379 -0.44 -56.96 -36.41
N ASP A 380 -0.63 -55.95 -37.27
CA ASP A 380 -0.75 -56.13 -38.71
C ASP A 380 0.57 -56.68 -39.30
N LEU A 381 1.73 -56.18 -38.87
CA LEU A 381 3.04 -56.68 -39.29
C LEU A 381 3.24 -58.15 -38.94
N VAL A 382 2.90 -58.53 -37.70
CA VAL A 382 2.99 -59.95 -37.27
C VAL A 382 2.06 -60.85 -38.09
N ARG A 383 0.84 -60.40 -38.38
CA ARG A 383 -0.12 -61.13 -39.24
C ARG A 383 0.45 -61.33 -40.65
N ILE A 384 0.97 -60.29 -41.29
CA ILE A 384 1.59 -60.37 -42.63
C ILE A 384 2.79 -61.32 -42.62
N ALA A 385 3.65 -61.27 -41.60
CA ALA A 385 4.80 -62.15 -41.47
C ALA A 385 4.36 -63.62 -41.34
N GLU A 386 3.34 -63.88 -40.56
CA GLU A 386 2.80 -65.25 -40.37
C GLU A 386 2.15 -65.83 -41.62
N GLN A 387 1.38 -64.99 -42.34
CA GLN A 387 0.78 -65.39 -43.65
C GLN A 387 1.85 -65.65 -44.71
N ALA A 388 2.89 -64.78 -44.78
CA ALA A 388 4.01 -65.00 -45.72
C ALA A 388 4.78 -66.28 -45.50
N ARG A 389 4.93 -66.69 -44.22
CA ARG A 389 5.53 -68.00 -43.91
C ARG A 389 4.74 -69.22 -44.30
N ARG A 390 3.38 -69.10 -44.34
CA ARG A 390 2.47 -70.22 -44.62
C ARG A 390 2.11 -70.32 -46.07
N THR A 391 2.10 -69.24 -46.83
CA THR A 391 1.67 -69.25 -48.23
C THR A 391 2.67 -69.94 -49.13
N ARG A 392 2.16 -70.60 -50.16
CA ARG A 392 2.88 -71.30 -51.28
C ARG A 392 2.50 -70.68 -52.62
N ASP A 393 1.61 -69.66 -52.63
CA ASP A 393 1.08 -69.04 -53.85
C ASP A 393 1.90 -67.72 -54.11
N PRO A 394 2.53 -67.61 -55.29
CA PRO A 394 3.27 -66.41 -55.68
C PRO A 394 2.44 -65.13 -55.74
N GLU A 395 1.16 -65.24 -56.14
CA GLU A 395 0.26 -64.11 -56.29
C GLU A 395 -0.15 -63.56 -54.88
N GLU A 396 -0.40 -64.44 -53.93
CA GLU A 396 -0.71 -64.10 -52.58
C GLU A 396 0.49 -63.46 -51.88
N LEU A 397 1.68 -63.95 -52.15
CA LEU A 397 2.92 -63.32 -51.58
C LEU A 397 3.15 -61.93 -52.14
N ALA A 398 2.86 -61.69 -53.41
CA ALA A 398 2.91 -60.39 -54.03
C ALA A 398 1.89 -59.41 -53.40
N ARG A 399 0.71 -59.86 -53.05
CA ARG A 399 -0.30 -59.05 -52.32
C ARG A 399 0.15 -58.70 -50.92
N LEU A 400 0.69 -59.69 -50.16
CA LEU A 400 1.21 -59.44 -48.82
C LEU A 400 2.35 -58.44 -48.81
N ARG A 401 3.16 -58.46 -49.84
CA ARG A 401 4.24 -57.46 -50.02
C ARG A 401 3.66 -56.08 -50.27
N GLN A 402 2.61 -55.96 -51.12
CA GLN A 402 1.96 -54.67 -51.34
C GLN A 402 1.29 -54.15 -50.04
N GLU A 403 0.61 -55.03 -49.30
CA GLU A 403 -0.01 -54.70 -48.02
C GLU A 403 1.03 -54.19 -46.99
N LEU A 404 2.24 -54.77 -46.99
CA LEU A 404 3.36 -54.31 -46.15
C LEU A 404 3.79 -52.88 -46.50
N TYR A 405 3.94 -52.55 -47.81
CA TYR A 405 4.30 -51.20 -48.25
C TYR A 405 3.20 -50.18 -47.95
N ASP A 406 1.95 -50.51 -48.12
CA ASP A 406 0.82 -49.65 -47.81
C ASP A 406 0.73 -49.36 -46.30
N LEU A 407 1.09 -50.33 -45.46
CA LEU A 407 1.19 -50.17 -44.03
C LEU A 407 2.31 -49.17 -43.64
N PHE A 408 3.45 -49.32 -44.33
CA PHE A 408 4.60 -48.42 -44.12
C PHE A 408 4.25 -46.96 -44.44
N GLN A 409 3.57 -46.73 -45.59
CA GLN A 409 3.14 -45.39 -45.96
C GLN A 409 2.20 -44.76 -44.92
N ARG A 410 1.29 -45.56 -44.35
CA ARG A 410 0.37 -45.09 -43.28
C ARG A 410 1.12 -44.74 -42.02
N VAL A 411 2.13 -45.52 -41.62
CA VAL A 411 2.92 -45.28 -40.44
C VAL A 411 3.80 -44.01 -40.62
N VAL A 412 4.38 -43.82 -41.82
CA VAL A 412 5.16 -42.61 -42.12
C VAL A 412 4.27 -41.35 -42.09
N HIS A 413 3.04 -41.46 -42.60
CA HIS A 413 2.09 -40.35 -42.55
C HIS A 413 1.67 -40.03 -41.12
N ASP A 414 1.40 -41.05 -40.27
CA ASP A 414 1.04 -40.85 -38.86
C ASP A 414 2.25 -40.36 -38.02
N LEU A 415 3.49 -40.63 -38.45
CA LEU A 415 4.70 -40.08 -37.83
C LEU A 415 4.89 -38.60 -38.18
N ASP A 416 4.64 -38.21 -39.43
CA ASP A 416 4.73 -36.81 -39.89
C ASP A 416 3.66 -35.93 -39.25
N GLU A 417 2.51 -36.50 -38.87
CA GLU A 417 1.43 -35.81 -38.14
C GLU A 417 1.58 -35.86 -36.60
N ASP A 418 2.76 -36.19 -36.06
CA ASP A 418 3.05 -36.30 -34.60
C ASP A 418 2.09 -37.28 -33.84
N ARG A 419 1.49 -38.22 -34.56
CA ARG A 419 0.56 -39.22 -33.96
C ARG A 419 1.28 -40.44 -33.41
N ILE A 420 2.56 -40.60 -33.74
CA ILE A 420 3.46 -41.68 -33.29
C ILE A 420 4.73 -41.05 -32.71
N GLU A 421 5.09 -41.41 -31.46
CA GLU A 421 6.36 -40.98 -30.84
C GLU A 421 7.56 -41.76 -31.43
N GLY A 422 8.74 -41.12 -31.43
CA GLY A 422 9.98 -41.70 -31.97
C GLY A 422 10.38 -43.05 -31.31
N GLU A 423 10.07 -43.27 -30.04
CA GLU A 423 10.25 -44.57 -29.38
C GLU A 423 9.35 -45.66 -29.95
N GLY A 424 8.08 -45.32 -30.25
CA GLY A 424 7.13 -46.25 -30.87
C GLY A 424 7.59 -46.67 -32.27
N PHE A 425 8.19 -45.75 -33.05
CA PHE A 425 8.73 -46.03 -34.38
C PHE A 425 9.92 -47.00 -34.31
N HIS A 426 10.71 -46.97 -33.24
CA HIS A 426 11.83 -47.92 -33.05
C HIS A 426 11.36 -49.37 -32.92
N TYR A 427 10.26 -49.62 -32.20
CA TYR A 427 9.67 -50.95 -32.08
C TYR A 427 9.02 -51.39 -33.41
N PHE A 428 8.36 -50.48 -34.12
CA PHE A 428 7.79 -50.73 -35.44
C PHE A 428 8.90 -51.11 -36.44
N SER A 429 10.03 -50.41 -36.49
CA SER A 429 11.13 -50.70 -37.42
C SER A 429 11.73 -52.10 -37.22
N PHE A 430 11.88 -52.57 -35.98
CA PHE A 430 12.31 -53.94 -35.69
C PHE A 430 11.30 -55.00 -36.22
N THR A 431 10.02 -54.80 -35.95
CA THR A 431 8.94 -55.72 -36.43
C THR A 431 8.83 -55.67 -37.96
N TRP A 432 9.01 -54.51 -38.57
CA TRP A 432 9.07 -54.31 -40.03
C TRP A 432 10.20 -55.12 -40.69
N GLU A 433 11.43 -55.03 -40.18
CA GLU A 433 12.59 -55.80 -40.69
C GLU A 433 12.35 -57.29 -40.59
N ALA A 434 11.79 -57.75 -39.47
CA ALA A 434 11.45 -59.16 -39.27
C ALA A 434 10.41 -59.63 -40.27
N THR A 435 9.39 -58.80 -40.56
CA THR A 435 8.32 -59.10 -41.52
C THR A 435 8.85 -59.14 -42.97
N LEU A 436 9.69 -58.15 -43.34
CA LEU A 436 10.34 -58.10 -44.63
C LEU A 436 11.24 -59.30 -44.88
N SER A 437 11.97 -59.73 -43.84
CA SER A 437 12.82 -60.91 -43.87
C SER A 437 11.99 -62.21 -44.11
N ALA A 438 10.83 -62.33 -43.45
CA ALA A 438 9.92 -63.46 -43.62
C ALA A 438 9.36 -63.54 -45.05
N ILE A 439 9.04 -62.39 -45.67
CA ILE A 439 8.57 -62.32 -47.09
C ILE A 439 9.72 -62.74 -48.02
N ARG A 440 10.93 -62.20 -47.85
CA ARG A 440 12.11 -62.54 -48.67
C ARG A 440 12.47 -64.02 -48.56
N GLU A 441 12.35 -64.62 -47.42
CA GLU A 441 12.55 -66.08 -47.26
C GLU A 441 11.50 -66.89 -47.96
N ALA A 442 10.25 -66.44 -47.94
CA ALA A 442 9.14 -67.11 -48.69
C ALA A 442 9.31 -66.99 -50.20
N GLU A 443 9.75 -65.78 -50.68
CA GLU A 443 10.08 -65.56 -52.12
C GLU A 443 11.22 -66.48 -52.57
N GLY A 444 12.29 -66.64 -51.75
CA GLY A 444 13.40 -67.53 -52.00
C GLY A 444 12.97 -69.00 -52.11
N ARG A 445 12.03 -69.45 -51.26
CA ARG A 445 11.46 -70.83 -51.27
C ARG A 445 10.64 -71.11 -52.54
N LEU A 446 10.01 -70.11 -53.13
CA LEU A 446 9.19 -70.24 -54.35
C LEU A 446 9.97 -69.99 -55.64
N GLY A 447 11.28 -69.75 -55.57
CA GLY A 447 12.15 -69.54 -56.75
C GLY A 447 11.87 -68.20 -57.49
N MET A 448 11.19 -67.26 -56.87
CA MET A 448 10.91 -65.95 -57.46
C MET A 448 12.18 -65.16 -57.51
N LYS A 449 12.58 -64.63 -58.71
CA LYS A 449 13.64 -63.65 -58.84
C LYS A 449 13.20 -62.37 -58.15
N THR A 450 13.77 -62.08 -57.03
CA THR A 450 13.58 -60.84 -56.31
C THR A 450 14.06 -59.68 -57.22
N PRO A 451 13.18 -58.70 -57.55
CA PRO A 451 13.69 -57.39 -58.00
C PRO A 451 14.24 -56.74 -56.77
N VAL A 452 15.57 -56.50 -56.75
CA VAL A 452 16.26 -55.76 -55.70
C VAL A 452 15.85 -54.30 -55.84
N PRO A 453 15.18 -53.71 -54.91
CA PRO A 453 15.26 -52.28 -54.74
C PRO A 453 16.40 -52.00 -53.79
N ASP A 454 17.56 -51.58 -54.32
CA ASP A 454 18.59 -50.87 -53.57
C ASP A 454 18.03 -49.48 -53.19
N ALA A 455 17.25 -49.43 -52.15
CA ALA A 455 17.01 -48.19 -51.43
C ALA A 455 17.40 -48.45 -49.97
N PRO A 456 18.53 -47.91 -49.51
CA PRO A 456 18.83 -47.89 -48.08
C PRO A 456 17.74 -47.07 -47.39
N MET A 457 17.27 -47.56 -46.25
CA MET A 457 16.39 -46.79 -45.38
C MET A 457 16.97 -45.38 -45.15
N PRO A 458 16.19 -44.31 -45.25
CA PRO A 458 16.69 -43.00 -44.92
C PRO A 458 17.12 -43.01 -43.44
N SER A 459 18.41 -42.80 -43.25
CA SER A 459 18.96 -42.56 -41.92
C SER A 459 18.44 -41.22 -41.43
N PHE A 460 17.51 -41.22 -40.49
CA PHE A 460 17.07 -40.03 -39.82
C PHE A 460 18.22 -39.49 -38.96
N PRO A 461 18.45 -38.15 -38.94
CA PRO A 461 19.47 -37.55 -38.11
C PRO A 461 19.13 -37.79 -36.64
N ALA A 462 20.06 -38.44 -35.92
CA ALA A 462 20.05 -38.51 -34.50
C ALA A 462 20.31 -37.09 -33.97
N ASN A 463 19.25 -36.27 -33.82
CA ASN A 463 19.29 -35.06 -32.98
C ASN A 463 18.08 -34.18 -33.30
N ALA A 464 17.02 -34.34 -32.52
CA ALA A 464 16.13 -33.25 -32.12
C ALA A 464 15.59 -33.61 -30.74
N SER A 465 16.36 -33.17 -29.73
CA SER A 465 15.92 -33.13 -28.32
C SER A 465 15.39 -31.75 -27.99
#